data_0db33f3bb2c4a8a0d397a4777d7688c6
#
_entry.id   0db33f3bb2c4a8a0d397a4777d7688c6
#
_cell.length_a   1.000
_cell.length_b   1.000
_cell.length_c   1.000
_cell.angle_alpha   90.00
_cell.angle_beta   90.00
_cell.angle_gamma   90.00
#
_symmetry.space_group_name_H-M   'P 1'
#
loop_
_entity.id
_entity.type
_entity.pdbx_description
1 polymer ?
#
loop_
_entity_poly.entity_id
_entity_poly.type
_entity_poly.pdbx_seq_one_letter_code
_entity_poly.pdbx_strand_id
1 'polypeptide(L)'
;MAKKVALAYSGGLDTSVCIPLLKEKYGYDEVITISVDVGQPEEEIRRADEKAEKISDKHYTIDAKEEFVKDYIFPLIKANGNYEGYVMGTPVARPLIAKKVVEAAIKEGAVALAHGCTGKGNDQLRFEAVFRQTDLEVIAPMREMNLTREWEIEYAKEHGIPVEATKSKPWSVDENIWSRSIEGGRLEDPSFVPPEEIYEWTTSPEKAPDQPRILDIGFEAGVPVAIDGEKLGGYALVKKMNEIAGENGVGRTDMIEDRV
;
A
#
# COMPACT_ATOMS: atom_id res chain seq x y z
N MET A 1 12.20 -21.59 22.91
CA MET A 1 11.72 -21.39 21.51
C MET A 1 12.17 -20.00 21.08
N ALA A 2 12.56 -19.82 19.83
CA ALA A 2 12.93 -18.50 19.32
C ALA A 2 11.77 -17.50 19.45
N LYS A 3 12.04 -16.30 19.92
CA LYS A 3 11.07 -15.22 20.05
C LYS A 3 10.91 -14.56 18.67
N LYS A 4 9.79 -14.83 18.00
CA LYS A 4 9.53 -14.38 16.64
C LYS A 4 8.63 -13.16 16.60
N VAL A 5 8.88 -12.24 15.67
CA VAL A 5 8.01 -11.11 15.34
C VAL A 5 7.65 -11.10 13.86
N ALA A 6 6.39 -10.81 13.54
CA ALA A 6 5.91 -10.65 12.18
C ALA A 6 5.80 -9.17 11.83
N LEU A 7 6.51 -8.74 10.81
CA LEU A 7 6.61 -7.35 10.35
C LEU A 7 5.84 -7.15 9.05
N ALA A 8 4.86 -6.22 9.05
CA ALA A 8 4.28 -5.71 7.81
C ALA A 8 5.38 -5.00 7.01
N TYR A 9 5.70 -5.52 5.83
CA TYR A 9 6.86 -5.11 5.07
C TYR A 9 6.50 -4.55 3.69
N SER A 10 6.93 -3.34 3.40
CA SER A 10 6.69 -2.64 2.13
C SER A 10 7.91 -2.58 1.21
N GLY A 11 9.09 -3.04 1.65
CA GLY A 11 10.35 -2.83 0.93
C GLY A 11 10.95 -1.44 1.09
N GLY A 12 10.23 -0.50 1.70
CA GLY A 12 10.72 0.86 1.99
C GLY A 12 11.85 0.90 3.03
N LEU A 13 12.47 2.07 3.19
CA LEU A 13 13.57 2.23 4.15
C LEU A 13 13.09 1.98 5.58
N ASP A 14 11.99 2.60 5.98
CA ASP A 14 11.43 2.52 7.32
C ASP A 14 11.19 1.05 7.76
N THR A 15 10.52 0.26 6.92
CA THR A 15 10.27 -1.15 7.22
C THR A 15 11.54 -2.00 7.16
N SER A 16 12.51 -1.64 6.31
CA SER A 16 13.80 -2.36 6.24
C SER A 16 14.66 -2.11 7.49
N VAL A 17 14.68 -0.87 7.99
CA VAL A 17 15.39 -0.48 9.23
C VAL A 17 14.74 -1.14 10.46
N CYS A 18 13.42 -1.38 10.44
CA CYS A 18 12.76 -2.10 11.53
C CYS A 18 13.32 -3.50 11.75
N ILE A 19 13.86 -4.19 10.73
CA ILE A 19 14.34 -5.56 10.86
C ILE A 19 15.47 -5.68 11.89
N PRO A 20 16.63 -5.02 11.75
CA PRO A 20 17.66 -5.08 12.76
C PRO A 20 17.23 -4.43 14.08
N LEU A 21 16.42 -3.37 14.08
CA LEU A 21 15.90 -2.77 15.30
C LEU A 21 15.10 -3.75 16.16
N LEU A 22 14.23 -4.55 15.55
CA LEU A 22 13.44 -5.55 16.24
C LEU A 22 14.32 -6.60 16.93
N LYS A 23 15.46 -6.93 16.35
CA LYS A 23 16.44 -7.83 16.98
C LYS A 23 17.23 -7.13 18.09
N GLU A 24 17.84 -6.00 17.80
CA GLU A 24 18.80 -5.35 18.69
C GLU A 24 18.17 -4.61 19.86
N LYS A 25 17.03 -3.95 19.64
CA LYS A 25 16.37 -3.11 20.65
C LYS A 25 15.21 -3.79 21.34
N TYR A 26 14.49 -4.68 20.62
CA TYR A 26 13.31 -5.35 21.16
C TYR A 26 13.60 -6.82 21.52
N GLY A 27 14.79 -7.35 21.18
CA GLY A 27 15.24 -8.67 21.60
C GLY A 27 14.50 -9.83 20.96
N TYR A 28 14.08 -9.67 19.69
CA TYR A 28 13.54 -10.78 18.91
C TYR A 28 14.65 -11.60 18.25
N ASP A 29 14.50 -12.92 18.29
CA ASP A 29 15.48 -13.84 17.67
C ASP A 29 15.27 -13.91 16.15
N GLU A 30 14.01 -13.89 15.71
CA GLU A 30 13.63 -14.01 14.30
C GLU A 30 12.64 -12.92 13.89
N VAL A 31 12.89 -12.26 12.76
CA VAL A 31 12.00 -11.30 12.13
C VAL A 31 11.46 -11.90 10.83
N ILE A 32 10.15 -12.11 10.79
CA ILE A 32 9.43 -12.61 9.63
C ILE A 32 8.79 -11.42 8.93
N THR A 33 9.20 -11.15 7.70
CA THR A 33 8.64 -10.06 6.91
C THR A 33 7.50 -10.55 6.02
N ILE A 34 6.42 -9.78 5.96
CA ILE A 34 5.24 -10.12 5.16
C ILE A 34 4.90 -8.94 4.26
N SER A 35 5.04 -9.15 2.95
CA SER A 35 4.50 -8.28 1.90
C SER A 35 3.15 -8.83 1.44
N VAL A 36 2.22 -7.94 1.12
CA VAL A 36 0.89 -8.32 0.66
C VAL A 36 0.60 -7.59 -0.66
N ASP A 37 0.41 -8.37 -1.72
CA ASP A 37 0.08 -7.86 -3.04
C ASP A 37 -1.42 -7.57 -3.14
N VAL A 38 -1.77 -6.28 -3.21
CA VAL A 38 -3.12 -5.75 -3.43
C VAL A 38 -3.21 -5.02 -4.78
N GLY A 39 -2.30 -5.35 -5.70
CA GLY A 39 -2.22 -4.78 -7.05
C GLY A 39 -1.30 -3.56 -7.17
N GLN A 40 -0.26 -3.50 -6.37
CA GLN A 40 0.87 -2.60 -6.58
C GLN A 40 1.64 -3.00 -7.86
N PRO A 41 2.50 -2.11 -8.41
CA PRO A 41 3.38 -2.46 -9.52
C PRO A 41 4.22 -3.73 -9.23
N GLU A 42 4.22 -4.68 -10.14
CA GLU A 42 4.96 -5.96 -9.99
C GLU A 42 6.44 -5.75 -9.66
N GLU A 43 7.03 -4.70 -10.22
CA GLU A 43 8.43 -4.34 -9.97
C GLU A 43 8.67 -3.92 -8.51
N GLU A 44 7.70 -3.26 -7.86
CA GLU A 44 7.80 -2.87 -6.46
C GLU A 44 7.75 -4.10 -5.55
N ILE A 45 6.82 -5.02 -5.82
CA ILE A 45 6.73 -6.30 -5.11
C ILE A 45 8.04 -7.08 -5.26
N ARG A 46 8.54 -7.24 -6.49
CA ARG A 46 9.79 -7.95 -6.77
C ARG A 46 10.99 -7.35 -6.02
N ARG A 47 11.11 -6.02 -5.99
CA ARG A 47 12.19 -5.35 -5.25
C ARG A 47 12.07 -5.53 -3.74
N ALA A 48 10.84 -5.50 -3.21
CA ALA A 48 10.59 -5.76 -1.80
C ALA A 48 11.02 -7.19 -1.43
N ASP A 49 10.66 -8.18 -2.24
CA ASP A 49 11.04 -9.59 -2.06
C ASP A 49 12.56 -9.77 -2.07
N GLU A 50 13.22 -9.29 -3.13
CA GLU A 50 14.68 -9.39 -3.27
C GLU A 50 15.45 -8.73 -2.11
N LYS A 51 14.90 -7.66 -1.54
CA LYS A 51 15.49 -6.99 -0.38
C LYS A 51 15.23 -7.79 0.89
N ALA A 52 13.98 -8.20 1.11
CA ALA A 52 13.59 -8.96 2.29
C ALA A 52 14.36 -10.28 2.43
N GLU A 53 14.55 -11.02 1.35
CA GLU A 53 15.34 -12.27 1.32
C GLU A 53 16.78 -12.09 1.81
N LYS A 54 17.34 -10.89 1.67
CA LYS A 54 18.72 -10.61 2.08
C LYS A 54 18.86 -10.18 3.54
N ILE A 55 17.81 -9.59 4.10
CA ILE A 55 17.91 -8.89 5.40
C ILE A 55 16.99 -9.45 6.49
N SER A 56 15.99 -10.28 6.15
CA SER A 56 15.10 -10.92 7.12
C SER A 56 15.42 -12.40 7.30
N ASP A 57 14.92 -12.99 8.40
CA ASP A 57 15.13 -14.42 8.65
C ASP A 57 14.16 -15.27 7.79
N LYS A 58 13.01 -14.71 7.47
CA LYS A 58 12.00 -15.33 6.62
C LYS A 58 11.15 -14.26 5.95
N HIS A 59 10.75 -14.49 4.72
CA HIS A 59 9.89 -13.60 3.97
C HIS A 59 8.70 -14.33 3.37
N TYR A 60 7.56 -13.63 3.30
CA TYR A 60 6.35 -14.05 2.61
C TYR A 60 5.83 -12.92 1.74
N THR A 61 5.49 -13.24 0.50
CA THR A 61 4.64 -12.40 -0.36
C THR A 61 3.30 -13.09 -0.54
N ILE A 62 2.24 -12.44 -0.12
CA ILE A 62 0.88 -12.96 -0.13
C ILE A 62 0.08 -12.26 -1.22
N ASP A 63 -0.34 -13.01 -2.23
CA ASP A 63 -1.29 -12.49 -3.23
C ASP A 63 -2.69 -12.35 -2.61
N ALA A 64 -3.14 -11.12 -2.47
CA ALA A 64 -4.47 -10.78 -1.94
C ALA A 64 -5.31 -9.96 -2.92
N LYS A 65 -4.93 -9.90 -4.20
CA LYS A 65 -5.59 -9.05 -5.23
C LYS A 65 -7.08 -9.35 -5.36
N GLU A 66 -7.46 -10.61 -5.52
CA GLU A 66 -8.88 -10.99 -5.66
C GLU A 66 -9.67 -10.78 -4.36
N GLU A 67 -9.08 -11.08 -3.18
CA GLU A 67 -9.70 -10.81 -1.89
C GLU A 67 -9.91 -9.31 -1.70
N PHE A 68 -8.92 -8.49 -2.06
CA PHE A 68 -9.01 -7.04 -1.98
C PHE A 68 -10.17 -6.50 -2.81
N VAL A 69 -10.28 -6.94 -4.05
CA VAL A 69 -11.38 -6.46 -4.92
C VAL A 69 -12.73 -6.94 -4.42
N LYS A 70 -12.85 -8.22 -4.09
CA LYS A 70 -14.13 -8.83 -3.73
C LYS A 70 -14.67 -8.34 -2.38
N ASP A 71 -13.80 -8.29 -1.37
CA ASP A 71 -14.22 -8.12 0.02
C ASP A 71 -14.08 -6.67 0.51
N TYR A 72 -13.37 -5.80 -0.25
CA TYR A 72 -13.15 -4.40 0.13
C TYR A 72 -13.62 -3.43 -0.97
N ILE A 73 -13.18 -3.61 -2.22
CA ILE A 73 -13.51 -2.67 -3.30
C ILE A 73 -14.97 -2.78 -3.73
N PHE A 74 -15.50 -3.98 -3.96
CA PHE A 74 -16.90 -4.13 -4.34
C PHE A 74 -17.90 -3.65 -3.28
N PRO A 75 -17.69 -3.90 -1.98
CA PRO A 75 -18.46 -3.24 -0.93
C PRO A 75 -18.35 -1.71 -0.96
N LEU A 76 -17.13 -1.18 -1.20
CA LEU A 76 -16.91 0.25 -1.31
C LEU A 76 -17.69 0.88 -2.47
N ILE A 77 -17.70 0.21 -3.65
CA ILE A 77 -18.51 0.61 -4.82
C ILE A 77 -20.00 0.62 -4.46
N LYS A 78 -20.52 -0.44 -3.84
CA LYS A 78 -21.93 -0.53 -3.43
C LYS A 78 -22.33 0.57 -2.45
N ALA A 79 -21.43 0.96 -1.57
CA ALA A 79 -21.64 2.03 -0.61
C ALA A 79 -21.45 3.43 -1.21
N ASN A 80 -21.02 3.55 -2.47
CA ASN A 80 -20.51 4.80 -3.05
C ASN A 80 -19.50 5.48 -2.11
N GLY A 81 -18.61 4.66 -1.55
CA GLY A 81 -17.69 5.08 -0.49
C GLY A 81 -16.56 5.94 -1.03
N ASN A 82 -16.51 7.15 -0.53
CA ASN A 82 -15.41 8.09 -0.75
C ASN A 82 -15.28 9.02 0.46
N TYR A 83 -14.17 9.70 0.58
CA TYR A 83 -13.97 10.76 1.57
C TYR A 83 -13.58 12.04 0.84
N GLU A 84 -14.50 13.02 0.76
CA GLU A 84 -14.29 14.30 0.09
C GLU A 84 -13.77 14.21 -1.36
N GLY A 85 -14.14 13.14 -2.06
CA GLY A 85 -13.65 12.83 -3.41
C GLY A 85 -12.45 11.89 -3.45
N TYR A 86 -11.82 11.61 -2.32
CA TYR A 86 -10.77 10.60 -2.20
C TYR A 86 -11.37 9.19 -2.28
N VAL A 87 -10.86 8.38 -3.20
CA VAL A 87 -11.42 7.05 -3.52
C VAL A 87 -11.02 5.95 -2.54
N MET A 88 -10.31 6.30 -1.47
CA MET A 88 -10.02 5.45 -0.30
C MET A 88 -9.24 4.16 -0.57
N GLY A 89 -8.42 4.08 -1.62
CA GLY A 89 -7.66 2.85 -1.92
C GLY A 89 -6.74 2.43 -0.78
N THR A 90 -5.88 3.32 -0.29
CA THR A 90 -5.00 3.06 0.84
C THR A 90 -5.75 2.75 2.15
N PRO A 91 -6.79 3.54 2.55
CA PRO A 91 -7.56 3.25 3.75
C PRO A 91 -8.19 1.87 3.81
N VAL A 92 -8.69 1.34 2.69
CA VAL A 92 -9.32 0.00 2.66
C VAL A 92 -8.33 -1.13 2.40
N ALA A 93 -7.15 -0.85 1.85
CA ALA A 93 -6.10 -1.86 1.66
C ALA A 93 -5.38 -2.21 2.99
N ARG A 94 -5.10 -1.21 3.84
CA ARG A 94 -4.32 -1.42 5.07
C ARG A 94 -4.95 -2.45 6.04
N PRO A 95 -6.28 -2.48 6.29
CA PRO A 95 -6.89 -3.51 7.11
C PRO A 95 -6.73 -4.93 6.55
N LEU A 96 -6.81 -5.11 5.22
CA LEU A 96 -6.54 -6.40 4.59
C LEU A 96 -5.09 -6.81 4.75
N ILE A 97 -4.15 -5.90 4.48
CA ILE A 97 -2.71 -6.14 4.67
C ILE A 97 -2.46 -6.58 6.12
N ALA A 98 -2.98 -5.82 7.09
CA ALA A 98 -2.84 -6.15 8.50
C ALA A 98 -3.41 -7.53 8.85
N LYS A 99 -4.57 -7.90 8.31
CA LYS A 99 -5.18 -9.23 8.48
C LYS A 99 -4.25 -10.33 7.96
N LYS A 100 -3.65 -10.17 6.79
CA LYS A 100 -2.71 -11.14 6.21
C LYS A 100 -1.44 -11.28 7.04
N VAL A 101 -0.95 -10.18 7.60
CA VAL A 101 0.20 -10.20 8.53
C VAL A 101 -0.16 -11.00 9.79
N VAL A 102 -1.34 -10.79 10.37
CA VAL A 102 -1.83 -11.57 11.53
C VAL A 102 -1.94 -13.06 11.19
N GLU A 103 -2.54 -13.40 10.07
CA GLU A 103 -2.68 -14.80 9.62
C GLU A 103 -1.31 -15.49 9.50
N ALA A 104 -0.33 -14.81 8.90
CA ALA A 104 1.04 -15.31 8.79
C ALA A 104 1.73 -15.40 10.16
N ALA A 105 1.57 -14.43 11.02
CA ALA A 105 2.13 -14.41 12.38
C ALA A 105 1.66 -15.61 13.20
N ILE A 106 0.36 -15.88 13.20
CA ILE A 106 -0.23 -17.01 13.91
C ILE A 106 0.31 -18.33 13.35
N LYS A 107 0.38 -18.49 12.03
CA LYS A 107 0.92 -19.68 11.36
C LYS A 107 2.38 -19.96 11.75
N GLU A 108 3.18 -18.90 11.90
CA GLU A 108 4.60 -19.00 12.25
C GLU A 108 4.87 -19.09 13.75
N GLY A 109 3.83 -18.95 14.59
CA GLY A 109 3.99 -18.92 16.04
C GLY A 109 4.73 -17.68 16.53
N ALA A 110 4.58 -16.54 15.83
CA ALA A 110 5.12 -15.27 16.26
C ALA A 110 4.39 -14.79 17.53
N VAL A 111 5.12 -14.10 18.39
CA VAL A 111 4.59 -13.58 19.67
C VAL A 111 4.31 -12.08 19.59
N ALA A 112 4.66 -11.46 18.49
CA ALA A 112 4.43 -10.04 18.25
C ALA A 112 4.16 -9.72 16.77
N LEU A 113 3.52 -8.57 16.56
CA LEU A 113 3.25 -7.94 15.28
C LEU A 113 3.96 -6.59 15.22
N ALA A 114 4.56 -6.25 14.10
CA ALA A 114 5.24 -4.97 13.94
C ALA A 114 4.84 -4.28 12.62
N HIS A 115 4.96 -2.96 12.61
CA HIS A 115 4.83 -2.13 11.42
C HIS A 115 5.81 -0.94 11.45
N GLY A 116 6.16 -0.42 10.28
CA GLY A 116 7.08 0.71 10.10
C GLY A 116 6.38 2.08 10.03
N CYS A 117 5.13 2.20 10.45
CA CYS A 117 4.42 3.48 10.38
C CYS A 117 4.96 4.49 11.40
N THR A 118 5.09 5.75 10.97
CA THR A 118 5.41 6.87 11.85
C THR A 118 4.19 7.32 12.66
N GLY A 119 4.38 8.20 13.64
CA GLY A 119 3.29 8.78 14.43
C GLY A 119 2.48 9.86 13.71
N LYS A 120 2.86 10.24 12.50
CA LYS A 120 2.26 11.39 11.80
C LYS A 120 1.08 11.04 10.89
N GLY A 121 0.98 9.78 10.44
CA GLY A 121 -0.06 9.37 9.49
C GLY A 121 -1.13 8.48 10.12
N ASN A 122 -2.22 8.25 9.38
CA ASN A 122 -3.35 7.40 9.79
C ASN A 122 -3.08 5.91 9.64
N ASP A 123 -2.04 5.49 8.91
CA ASP A 123 -1.76 4.09 8.63
C ASP A 123 -1.48 3.27 9.90
N GLN A 124 -0.82 3.87 10.89
CA GLN A 124 -0.64 3.25 12.20
C GLN A 124 -1.97 2.80 12.83
N LEU A 125 -3.02 3.64 12.76
CA LEU A 125 -4.33 3.32 13.30
C LEU A 125 -5.00 2.18 12.51
N ARG A 126 -4.84 2.17 11.19
CA ARG A 126 -5.40 1.14 10.31
C ARG A 126 -4.78 -0.24 10.56
N PHE A 127 -3.46 -0.31 10.73
CA PHE A 127 -2.77 -1.54 11.12
C PHE A 127 -3.16 -1.98 12.53
N GLU A 128 -3.08 -1.08 13.51
CA GLU A 128 -3.33 -1.42 14.91
C GLU A 128 -4.80 -1.76 15.19
N ALA A 129 -5.76 -1.21 14.44
CA ALA A 129 -7.17 -1.60 14.56
C ALA A 129 -7.38 -3.11 14.30
N VAL A 130 -6.55 -3.72 13.45
CA VAL A 130 -6.58 -5.17 13.20
C VAL A 130 -5.66 -5.91 14.17
N PHE A 131 -4.42 -5.45 14.36
CA PHE A 131 -3.42 -6.11 15.20
C PHE A 131 -3.91 -6.27 16.63
N ARG A 132 -4.57 -5.23 17.20
CA ARG A 132 -5.13 -5.23 18.56
C ARG A 132 -6.36 -6.13 18.76
N GLN A 133 -6.84 -6.80 17.70
CA GLN A 133 -7.85 -7.84 17.84
C GLN A 133 -7.23 -9.20 18.24
N THR A 134 -5.91 -9.27 18.35
CA THR A 134 -5.16 -10.41 18.83
C THR A 134 -4.55 -10.13 20.20
N ASP A 135 -4.12 -11.17 20.90
CA ASP A 135 -3.36 -11.06 22.14
C ASP A 135 -1.84 -10.87 21.91
N LEU A 136 -1.42 -10.68 20.64
CA LEU A 136 -0.01 -10.49 20.27
C LEU A 136 0.44 -9.06 20.63
N GLU A 137 1.68 -8.93 21.06
CA GLU A 137 2.31 -7.63 21.28
C GLU A 137 2.36 -6.83 19.96
N VAL A 138 2.07 -5.52 20.01
CA VAL A 138 2.13 -4.64 18.84
C VAL A 138 3.27 -3.64 18.99
N ILE A 139 4.18 -3.61 18.02
CA ILE A 139 5.41 -2.82 18.06
C ILE A 139 5.49 -1.90 16.84
N ALA A 140 5.80 -0.64 17.05
CA ALA A 140 5.97 0.35 16.00
C ALA A 140 7.30 1.12 16.19
N PRO A 141 8.46 0.55 15.80
CA PRO A 141 9.76 1.12 16.11
C PRO A 141 9.94 2.55 15.62
N MET A 142 9.47 2.86 14.41
CA MET A 142 9.58 4.19 13.81
C MET A 142 8.86 5.25 14.63
N ARG A 143 7.66 4.92 15.11
CA ARG A 143 6.86 5.81 15.97
C ARG A 143 7.44 5.91 17.38
N GLU A 144 7.76 4.79 17.99
CA GLU A 144 8.19 4.72 19.40
C GLU A 144 9.52 5.40 19.63
N MET A 145 10.44 5.28 18.68
CA MET A 145 11.77 5.89 18.74
C MET A 145 11.84 7.28 18.11
N ASN A 146 10.76 7.73 17.44
CA ASN A 146 10.68 9.01 16.71
C ASN A 146 11.90 9.25 15.80
N LEU A 147 12.22 8.25 14.97
CA LEU A 147 13.40 8.26 14.12
C LEU A 147 13.26 9.27 12.97
N THR A 148 14.40 9.87 12.59
CA THR A 148 14.46 10.79 11.45
C THR A 148 15.00 10.08 10.22
N ARG A 149 14.68 10.62 9.04
CA ARG A 149 15.14 10.07 7.76
C ARG A 149 16.67 10.00 7.65
N GLU A 150 17.36 11.00 8.18
CA GLU A 150 18.84 11.03 8.20
C GLU A 150 19.39 9.88 9.03
N TRP A 151 18.82 9.68 10.23
CA TRP A 151 19.20 8.58 11.11
C TRP A 151 18.96 7.21 10.45
N GLU A 152 17.82 7.03 9.81
CA GLU A 152 17.49 5.78 9.10
C GLU A 152 18.49 5.45 8.00
N ILE A 153 18.91 6.46 7.23
CA ILE A 153 19.89 6.28 6.14
C ILE A 153 21.26 5.87 6.72
N GLU A 154 21.69 6.47 7.82
CA GLU A 154 22.95 6.13 8.49
C GLU A 154 22.89 4.71 9.04
N TYR A 155 21.85 4.40 9.80
CA TYR A 155 21.63 3.08 10.38
C TYR A 155 21.53 1.98 9.32
N ALA A 156 20.84 2.23 8.23
CA ALA A 156 20.74 1.30 7.11
C ALA A 156 22.12 1.00 6.49
N LYS A 157 22.99 2.02 6.34
CA LYS A 157 24.36 1.84 5.83
C LYS A 157 25.21 0.99 6.78
N GLU A 158 25.12 1.23 8.07
CA GLU A 158 25.84 0.46 9.09
C GLU A 158 25.45 -1.02 9.09
N HIS A 159 24.18 -1.31 8.78
CA HIS A 159 23.63 -2.67 8.73
C HIS A 159 23.63 -3.30 7.33
N GLY A 160 24.25 -2.66 6.34
CA GLY A 160 24.33 -3.18 4.97
C GLY A 160 22.97 -3.28 4.28
N ILE A 161 21.97 -2.54 4.74
CA ILE A 161 20.66 -2.47 4.11
C ILE A 161 20.77 -1.62 2.84
N PRO A 162 20.37 -2.14 1.68
CA PRO A 162 20.40 -1.36 0.44
C PRO A 162 19.49 -0.12 0.56
N VAL A 163 20.13 1.05 0.60
CA VAL A 163 19.41 2.32 0.47
C VAL A 163 19.43 2.66 -1.01
N GLU A 164 18.28 2.59 -1.66
CA GLU A 164 18.17 3.10 -3.01
C GLU A 164 18.55 4.59 -2.97
N ALA A 165 19.49 4.99 -3.83
CA ALA A 165 19.72 6.41 -4.08
C ALA A 165 18.41 6.96 -4.63
N THR A 166 17.55 7.40 -3.76
CA THR A 166 16.34 8.13 -4.14
C THR A 166 16.83 9.36 -4.89
N LYS A 167 16.80 9.30 -6.24
CA LYS A 167 16.47 10.52 -6.96
C LYS A 167 15.25 11.01 -6.21
N SER A 168 15.39 12.12 -5.51
CA SER A 168 14.36 12.64 -4.65
C SER A 168 13.09 12.75 -5.48
N LYS A 169 12.23 11.71 -5.40
CA LYS A 169 10.87 11.87 -5.91
C LYS A 169 10.31 13.00 -5.07
N PRO A 170 9.89 14.09 -5.68
CA PRO A 170 9.46 15.28 -4.92
C PRO A 170 8.15 15.04 -4.15
N TRP A 171 7.56 13.87 -4.28
CA TRP A 171 6.31 13.44 -3.63
C TRP A 171 6.33 11.96 -3.28
N SER A 172 5.45 11.56 -2.37
CA SER A 172 5.16 10.17 -2.02
C SER A 172 4.07 9.60 -2.92
N VAL A 173 4.12 8.32 -3.20
CA VAL A 173 3.12 7.60 -3.99
C VAL A 173 2.69 6.36 -3.23
N ASP A 174 1.37 6.22 -3.03
CA ASP A 174 0.71 5.00 -2.57
C ASP A 174 -0.15 4.44 -3.69
N GLU A 175 0.13 3.22 -4.13
CA GLU A 175 -0.51 2.60 -5.29
C GLU A 175 -1.03 1.20 -4.96
N ASN A 176 -2.24 0.88 -5.43
CA ASN A 176 -2.83 -0.44 -5.46
C ASN A 176 -3.81 -0.53 -6.64
N ILE A 177 -4.44 -1.66 -6.86
CA ILE A 177 -5.35 -1.82 -8.02
C ILE A 177 -6.50 -0.80 -8.07
N TRP A 178 -6.89 -0.19 -6.94
CA TRP A 178 -8.03 0.72 -6.87
C TRP A 178 -7.65 2.19 -7.05
N SER A 179 -6.49 2.60 -6.53
CA SER A 179 -6.07 3.99 -6.62
C SER A 179 -4.56 4.16 -6.58
N ARG A 180 -4.13 5.29 -7.10
CA ARG A 180 -2.78 5.82 -6.98
C ARG A 180 -2.86 7.20 -6.35
N SER A 181 -2.52 7.29 -5.08
CA SER A 181 -2.48 8.55 -4.32
C SER A 181 -1.08 9.15 -4.39
N ILE A 182 -1.01 10.45 -4.63
CA ILE A 182 0.26 11.18 -4.76
C ILE A 182 0.19 12.38 -3.83
N GLU A 183 1.12 12.49 -2.90
CA GLU A 183 1.12 13.52 -1.84
C GLU A 183 2.53 13.95 -1.45
N GLY A 184 2.64 15.04 -0.71
CA GLY A 184 3.89 15.50 -0.13
C GLY A 184 4.70 16.45 -1.02
N GLY A 185 5.80 16.97 -0.47
CA GLY A 185 6.70 17.90 -1.15
C GLY A 185 5.98 19.17 -1.62
N ARG A 186 6.13 19.52 -2.89
CA ARG A 186 5.50 20.73 -3.45
C ARG A 186 3.98 20.65 -3.55
N LEU A 187 3.40 19.44 -3.51
CA LEU A 187 1.94 19.25 -3.53
C LEU A 187 1.26 19.72 -2.24
N GLU A 188 2.02 19.94 -1.17
CA GLU A 188 1.53 20.53 0.07
C GLU A 188 1.17 22.03 -0.06
N ASP A 189 1.62 22.68 -1.12
CA ASP A 189 1.22 24.04 -1.46
C ASP A 189 -0.03 23.99 -2.35
N PRO A 190 -1.23 24.41 -1.86
CA PRO A 190 -2.47 24.37 -2.64
C PRO A 190 -2.45 25.24 -3.92
N SER A 191 -1.48 26.15 -4.03
CA SER A 191 -1.29 26.97 -5.24
C SER A 191 -0.43 26.31 -6.30
N PHE A 192 0.23 25.19 -5.95
CA PHE A 192 1.08 24.46 -6.88
C PHE A 192 0.24 23.56 -7.79
N VAL A 193 0.31 23.81 -9.10
CA VAL A 193 -0.36 22.95 -10.08
C VAL A 193 0.42 21.68 -10.25
N PRO A 194 -0.17 20.49 -9.99
CA PRO A 194 0.49 19.21 -10.21
C PRO A 194 0.97 19.06 -11.66
N PRO A 195 2.24 18.70 -11.89
CA PRO A 195 2.75 18.52 -13.25
C PRO A 195 2.15 17.27 -13.90
N GLU A 196 2.01 17.28 -15.22
CA GLU A 196 1.35 16.21 -15.97
C GLU A 196 2.00 14.83 -15.77
N GLU A 197 3.31 14.78 -15.58
CA GLU A 197 4.09 13.55 -15.40
C GLU A 197 3.75 12.74 -14.14
N ILE A 198 3.02 13.31 -13.18
CA ILE A 198 2.62 12.56 -11.99
C ILE A 198 1.45 11.61 -12.25
N TYR A 199 0.68 11.86 -13.32
CA TYR A 199 -0.52 11.10 -13.67
C TYR A 199 -0.18 9.88 -14.56
N GLU A 200 0.55 8.92 -14.00
CA GLU A 200 1.05 7.77 -14.77
C GLU A 200 -0.06 6.84 -15.27
N TRP A 201 -1.21 6.79 -14.60
CA TRP A 201 -2.33 5.91 -14.98
C TRP A 201 -3.24 6.46 -16.09
N THR A 202 -3.18 7.77 -16.33
CA THR A 202 -4.16 8.43 -17.18
C THR A 202 -3.49 9.29 -18.25
N THR A 203 -4.02 9.22 -19.45
CA THR A 203 -3.68 10.14 -20.53
C THR A 203 -4.19 11.54 -20.18
N SER A 204 -3.41 12.58 -20.49
CA SER A 204 -3.88 13.96 -20.33
C SER A 204 -5.19 14.17 -21.11
N PRO A 205 -6.16 14.90 -20.56
CA PRO A 205 -7.42 15.22 -21.29
C PRO A 205 -7.18 15.83 -22.66
N GLU A 206 -6.12 16.62 -22.83
CA GLU A 206 -5.74 17.24 -24.12
C GLU A 206 -5.23 16.22 -25.16
N LYS A 207 -4.76 15.05 -24.71
CA LYS A 207 -4.24 13.98 -25.57
C LYS A 207 -5.15 12.77 -25.63
N ALA A 208 -6.24 12.79 -24.87
CA ALA A 208 -7.24 11.72 -24.89
C ALA A 208 -7.92 11.66 -26.28
N PRO A 209 -8.46 10.48 -26.67
CA PRO A 209 -9.16 10.34 -27.94
C PRO A 209 -10.33 11.30 -28.08
N ASP A 210 -10.49 11.93 -29.25
CA ASP A 210 -11.63 12.79 -29.56
C ASP A 210 -12.95 12.02 -29.73
N GLN A 211 -12.85 10.72 -30.01
CA GLN A 211 -14.04 9.85 -30.17
C GLN A 211 -14.42 9.23 -28.82
N PRO A 212 -15.69 9.36 -28.39
CA PRO A 212 -16.15 8.77 -27.14
C PRO A 212 -16.08 7.24 -27.18
N ARG A 213 -15.59 6.64 -26.11
CA ARG A 213 -15.67 5.21 -25.86
C ARG A 213 -16.94 4.92 -25.03
N ILE A 214 -17.86 4.13 -25.58
CA ILE A 214 -19.04 3.64 -24.86
C ILE A 214 -18.72 2.25 -24.31
N LEU A 215 -19.06 2.00 -23.05
CA LEU A 215 -18.87 0.71 -22.39
C LEU A 215 -20.18 0.22 -21.81
N ASP A 216 -20.43 -1.07 -21.96
CA ASP A 216 -21.50 -1.79 -21.28
C ASP A 216 -20.93 -2.53 -20.07
N ILE A 217 -21.27 -2.08 -18.85
CA ILE A 217 -20.83 -2.73 -17.60
C ILE A 217 -21.98 -3.56 -17.05
N GLY A 218 -21.80 -4.88 -17.05
CA GLY A 218 -22.76 -5.83 -16.47
C GLY A 218 -22.65 -5.92 -14.96
N PHE A 219 -23.79 -5.84 -14.26
CA PHE A 219 -23.85 -5.95 -12.80
C PHE A 219 -24.73 -7.14 -12.39
N GLU A 220 -24.29 -7.87 -11.35
CA GLU A 220 -25.08 -8.88 -10.63
C GLU A 220 -25.15 -8.49 -9.15
N ALA A 221 -26.35 -8.23 -8.62
CA ALA A 221 -26.58 -7.80 -7.22
C ALA A 221 -25.68 -6.62 -6.77
N GLY A 222 -25.45 -5.65 -7.66
CA GLY A 222 -24.62 -4.47 -7.41
C GLY A 222 -23.10 -4.71 -7.47
N VAL A 223 -22.68 -5.89 -7.93
CA VAL A 223 -21.27 -6.22 -8.19
C VAL A 223 -21.02 -6.16 -9.69
N PRO A 224 -20.01 -5.42 -10.20
CA PRO A 224 -19.65 -5.48 -11.60
C PRO A 224 -19.04 -6.83 -11.95
N VAL A 225 -19.51 -7.46 -13.01
CA VAL A 225 -19.12 -8.83 -13.41
C VAL A 225 -18.74 -8.96 -14.88
N ALA A 226 -18.99 -7.94 -15.70
CA ALA A 226 -18.67 -7.99 -17.13
C ALA A 226 -18.39 -6.59 -17.69
N ILE A 227 -17.58 -6.52 -18.74
CA ILE A 227 -17.34 -5.35 -19.57
C ILE A 227 -17.60 -5.75 -21.03
N ASP A 228 -18.46 -5.01 -21.75
CA ASP A 228 -18.84 -5.27 -23.14
C ASP A 228 -19.28 -6.74 -23.37
N GLY A 229 -19.99 -7.33 -22.40
CA GLY A 229 -20.46 -8.72 -22.44
C GLY A 229 -19.41 -9.77 -22.05
N GLU A 230 -18.15 -9.43 -21.88
CA GLU A 230 -17.10 -10.33 -21.41
C GLU A 230 -17.14 -10.44 -19.88
N LYS A 231 -17.42 -11.63 -19.35
CA LYS A 231 -17.36 -11.91 -17.90
C LYS A 231 -15.91 -11.98 -17.44
N LEU A 232 -15.58 -11.28 -16.37
CA LEU A 232 -14.24 -11.16 -15.81
C LEU A 232 -14.25 -11.43 -14.30
N GLY A 233 -13.13 -11.96 -13.76
CA GLY A 233 -12.86 -11.97 -12.33
C GLY A 233 -12.69 -10.54 -11.80
N GLY A 234 -12.86 -10.38 -10.49
CA GLY A 234 -12.90 -9.05 -9.88
C GLY A 234 -11.65 -8.21 -10.16
N TYR A 235 -10.47 -8.78 -9.92
CA TYR A 235 -9.19 -8.09 -10.19
C TYR A 235 -9.03 -7.73 -11.67
N ALA A 236 -9.29 -8.69 -12.57
CA ALA A 236 -9.15 -8.47 -14.00
C ALA A 236 -10.14 -7.41 -14.51
N LEU A 237 -11.35 -7.35 -13.95
CA LEU A 237 -12.35 -6.35 -14.29
C LEU A 237 -11.89 -4.95 -13.89
N VAL A 238 -11.44 -4.76 -12.65
CA VAL A 238 -10.97 -3.45 -12.17
C VAL A 238 -9.74 -3.02 -12.96
N LYS A 239 -8.79 -3.93 -13.20
CA LYS A 239 -7.60 -3.65 -14.02
C LYS A 239 -7.99 -3.17 -15.42
N LYS A 240 -8.86 -3.89 -16.10
CA LYS A 240 -9.33 -3.54 -17.44
C LYS A 240 -10.06 -2.19 -17.46
N MET A 241 -10.85 -1.89 -16.42
CA MET A 241 -11.50 -0.59 -16.29
C MET A 241 -10.50 0.55 -16.10
N ASN A 242 -9.46 0.36 -15.29
CA ASN A 242 -8.40 1.34 -15.11
C ASN A 242 -7.68 1.63 -16.44
N GLU A 243 -7.37 0.60 -17.21
CA GLU A 243 -6.72 0.73 -18.52
C GLU A 243 -7.62 1.53 -19.49
N ILE A 244 -8.88 1.12 -19.67
CA ILE A 244 -9.80 1.79 -20.60
C ILE A 244 -10.08 3.24 -20.15
N ALA A 245 -10.35 3.46 -18.86
CA ALA A 245 -10.62 4.80 -18.35
C ALA A 245 -9.38 5.70 -18.48
N GLY A 246 -8.22 5.18 -18.12
CA GLY A 246 -6.95 5.90 -18.21
C GLY A 246 -6.58 6.30 -19.62
N GLU A 247 -6.73 5.42 -20.61
CA GLU A 247 -6.54 5.72 -22.04
C GLU A 247 -7.44 6.86 -22.53
N ASN A 248 -8.63 6.98 -21.94
CA ASN A 248 -9.61 8.03 -22.28
C ASN A 248 -9.55 9.26 -21.35
N GLY A 249 -8.46 9.42 -20.57
CA GLY A 249 -8.26 10.58 -19.71
C GLY A 249 -9.18 10.67 -18.50
N VAL A 250 -9.79 9.54 -18.09
CA VAL A 250 -10.73 9.46 -16.97
C VAL A 250 -10.07 8.84 -15.75
N GLY A 251 -10.30 9.41 -14.56
CA GLY A 251 -9.87 8.85 -13.28
C GLY A 251 -8.94 9.75 -12.47
N ARG A 252 -8.88 11.05 -12.79
CA ARG A 252 -8.14 12.04 -12.00
C ARG A 252 -9.05 12.73 -11.01
N THR A 253 -8.55 12.97 -9.84
CA THR A 253 -9.16 13.86 -8.85
C THR A 253 -8.06 14.63 -8.13
N ASP A 254 -8.35 15.83 -7.75
CA ASP A 254 -7.50 16.67 -6.90
C ASP A 254 -8.32 17.07 -5.68
N MET A 255 -7.69 17.01 -4.51
CA MET A 255 -8.39 17.25 -3.26
C MET A 255 -7.47 17.86 -2.21
N ILE A 256 -8.08 18.64 -1.33
CA ILE A 256 -7.46 19.14 -0.11
C ILE A 256 -8.22 18.48 1.04
N GLU A 257 -7.51 17.69 1.85
CA GLU A 257 -8.09 17.06 3.04
C GLU A 257 -8.41 18.10 4.13
N ASP A 258 -9.31 17.70 5.05
CA ASP A 258 -9.68 18.49 6.21
C ASP A 258 -10.19 19.91 5.86
N ARG A 259 -11.03 19.99 4.84
CA ARG A 259 -11.72 21.25 4.53
C ARG A 259 -12.61 21.65 5.71
N VAL A 260 -12.37 22.82 6.21
CA VAL A 260 -13.19 23.47 7.25
C VAL A 260 -14.32 24.26 6.59
#